data_521bf87cac2c09dbf1eb7613d46994dc
#
_entry.id   521bf87cac2c09dbf1eb7613d46994dc
#
_cell.length_a   1.000
_cell.length_b   1.000
_cell.length_c   1.000
_cell.angle_alpha   90.00
_cell.angle_beta   90.00
_cell.angle_gamma   90.00
#
_symmetry.space_group_name_H-M   'P 1'
#
loop_
_entity.id
_entity.type
_entity.pdbx_description
1 polymer ?
#
loop_
_entity_poly.entity_id
_entity_poly.type
_entity_poly.pdbx_seq_one_letter_code
_entity_poly.pdbx_strand_id
1 'polypeptide(L)'
;MLLLKPDDLKRIADHAEADYPREACGLLLGFWRADGDIEVTGVAASENKATPGRNDRFEIDPELRLRLMRETREAAPVGLDGASRGIIGHYHSHPNGTARPSATDLEMVWEPGLVWLITAVVDGQTVQSAAHLLSESGSRFNDIGLDYLPAGDDA
;
A
#
# COMPACT_ATOMS: atom_id res chain seq x y z
N MET A 1 8.58 -7.49 7.99
CA MET A 1 8.87 -6.07 7.70
C MET A 1 8.49 -5.79 6.25
N LEU A 2 7.95 -4.63 5.99
CA LEU A 2 7.70 -4.17 4.62
C LEU A 2 8.91 -3.37 4.14
N LEU A 3 9.47 -3.77 3.01
CA LEU A 3 10.68 -3.17 2.43
C LEU A 3 10.33 -2.50 1.11
N LEU A 4 10.69 -1.24 0.94
CA LEU A 4 10.43 -0.51 -0.30
C LEU A 4 11.54 0.51 -0.59
N LYS A 5 11.60 0.95 -1.85
CA LYS A 5 12.56 1.96 -2.27
C LYS A 5 12.14 3.33 -1.75
N PRO A 6 13.10 4.21 -1.37
CA PRO A 6 12.79 5.59 -0.99
C PRO A 6 11.97 6.34 -2.04
N ASP A 7 12.24 6.13 -3.33
CA ASP A 7 11.49 6.76 -4.42
C ASP A 7 10.02 6.33 -4.45
N ASP A 8 9.72 5.07 -4.14
CA ASP A 8 8.34 4.57 -4.09
C ASP A 8 7.59 5.20 -2.92
N LEU A 9 8.22 5.31 -1.76
CA LEU A 9 7.61 5.99 -0.62
C LEU A 9 7.38 7.48 -0.90
N LYS A 10 8.32 8.13 -1.61
CA LYS A 10 8.15 9.52 -2.03
C LYS A 10 6.98 9.69 -2.99
N ARG A 11 6.79 8.79 -3.93
CA ARG A 11 5.63 8.82 -4.84
C ARG A 11 4.32 8.72 -4.08
N ILE A 12 4.26 7.86 -3.07
CA ILE A 12 3.08 7.73 -2.20
C ILE A 12 2.83 9.03 -1.45
N ALA A 13 3.87 9.63 -0.87
CA ALA A 13 3.77 10.91 -0.16
C ALA A 13 3.30 12.04 -1.08
N ASP A 14 3.87 12.15 -2.27
CA ASP A 14 3.49 13.18 -3.24
C ASP A 14 2.02 13.01 -3.67
N HIS A 15 1.56 11.78 -3.87
CA HIS A 15 0.17 11.48 -4.20
C HIS A 15 -0.77 11.86 -3.04
N ALA A 16 -0.38 11.53 -1.81
CA ALA A 16 -1.16 11.87 -0.62
C ALA A 16 -1.34 13.39 -0.47
N GLU A 17 -0.29 14.15 -0.72
CA GLU A 17 -0.32 15.61 -0.63
C GLU A 17 -1.12 16.23 -1.78
N ALA A 18 -1.02 15.68 -2.99
CA ALA A 18 -1.76 16.17 -4.16
C ALA A 18 -3.27 15.99 -4.01
N ASP A 19 -3.72 14.90 -3.41
CA ASP A 19 -5.14 14.59 -3.27
C ASP A 19 -5.79 15.17 -2.01
N TYR A 20 -4.97 15.66 -1.07
CA TYR A 20 -5.51 16.28 0.15
C TYR A 20 -6.58 17.33 -0.18
N PRO A 21 -7.76 17.37 0.48
CA PRO A 21 -8.12 16.64 1.71
C PRO A 21 -8.79 15.27 1.49
N ARG A 22 -8.85 14.76 0.26
CA ARG A 22 -9.32 13.40 0.01
C ARG A 22 -8.23 12.39 0.36
N GLU A 23 -8.64 11.15 0.65
CA GLU A 23 -7.71 10.05 0.77
C GLU A 23 -7.16 9.68 -0.62
N ALA A 24 -5.84 9.74 -0.78
CA ALA A 24 -5.16 9.14 -1.92
C ALA A 24 -5.09 7.64 -1.72
N CYS A 25 -5.10 6.87 -2.79
CA CYS A 25 -4.98 5.42 -2.71
C CYS A 25 -4.26 4.84 -3.93
N GLY A 26 -3.76 3.62 -3.76
CA GLY A 26 -3.08 2.90 -4.83
C GLY A 26 -2.74 1.48 -4.42
N LEU A 27 -2.17 0.72 -5.33
CA LEU A 27 -1.80 -0.67 -5.12
C LEU A 27 -0.30 -0.82 -4.93
N LEU A 28 0.08 -1.75 -4.06
CA LEU A 28 1.45 -2.18 -3.84
C LEU A 28 1.68 -3.48 -4.59
N LEU A 29 2.71 -3.49 -5.42
CA LEU A 29 3.17 -4.68 -6.14
C LEU A 29 4.44 -5.19 -5.50
N GLY A 30 4.59 -6.50 -5.40
CA GLY A 30 5.77 -7.08 -4.80
C GLY A 30 5.63 -8.57 -4.57
N PHE A 31 6.35 -9.08 -3.58
CA PHE A 31 6.35 -10.49 -3.24
C PHE A 31 6.73 -10.73 -1.77
N TRP A 32 6.35 -11.88 -1.26
CA TRP A 32 6.76 -12.36 0.05
C TRP A 32 8.10 -13.08 -0.07
N ARG A 33 9.07 -12.66 0.73
CA ARG A 33 10.40 -13.29 0.79
C ARG A 33 10.35 -14.55 1.65
N ALA A 34 11.32 -15.44 1.42
CA ALA A 34 11.43 -16.66 2.22
C ALA A 34 11.68 -16.38 3.72
N ASP A 35 12.29 -15.24 4.05
CA ASP A 35 12.55 -14.82 5.43
C ASP A 35 11.32 -14.21 6.14
N GLY A 36 10.19 -14.09 5.44
CA GLY A 36 8.95 -13.52 5.96
C GLY A 36 8.80 -12.02 5.72
N ASP A 37 9.82 -11.34 5.24
CA ASP A 37 9.72 -9.94 4.84
C ASP A 37 8.95 -9.81 3.52
N ILE A 38 8.37 -8.63 3.30
CA ILE A 38 7.59 -8.33 2.11
C ILE A 38 8.34 -7.25 1.34
N GLU A 39 8.64 -7.52 0.08
CA GLU A 39 9.36 -6.58 -0.77
C GLU A 39 8.42 -5.93 -1.77
N VAL A 40 8.38 -4.59 -1.75
CA VAL A 40 7.65 -3.79 -2.74
C VAL A 40 8.53 -3.59 -3.97
N THR A 41 8.04 -3.99 -5.14
CA THR A 41 8.74 -3.82 -6.41
C THR A 41 8.20 -2.66 -7.23
N GLY A 42 7.01 -2.17 -6.88
CA GLY A 42 6.41 -1.02 -7.53
C GLY A 42 5.15 -0.56 -6.83
N VAL A 43 4.76 0.67 -7.11
CA VAL A 43 3.51 1.26 -6.62
C VAL A 43 2.71 1.76 -7.81
N ALA A 44 1.39 1.61 -7.75
CA ALA A 44 0.49 2.07 -8.79
C ALA A 44 -0.58 2.97 -8.18
N ALA A 45 -0.54 4.25 -8.51
CA ALA A 45 -1.55 5.20 -8.06
C ALA A 45 -2.91 4.86 -8.65
N SER A 46 -3.96 4.93 -7.83
CA SER A 46 -5.33 4.77 -8.24
C SER A 46 -6.09 6.09 -8.10
N GLU A 47 -7.06 6.28 -8.96
CA GLU A 47 -8.12 7.23 -8.68
C GLU A 47 -8.94 6.71 -7.50
N ASN A 48 -9.32 7.58 -6.57
CA ASN A 48 -10.22 7.21 -5.49
C ASN A 48 -11.66 7.24 -6.01
N LYS A 49 -12.25 6.06 -6.17
CA LYS A 49 -13.60 5.87 -6.69
C LYS A 49 -14.69 5.99 -5.63
N ALA A 50 -14.34 6.26 -4.37
CA ALA A 50 -15.32 6.51 -3.33
C ALA A 50 -16.17 7.74 -3.65
N THR A 51 -17.38 7.80 -3.07
CA THR A 51 -18.32 8.88 -3.27
C THR A 51 -17.65 10.24 -3.06
N PRO A 52 -17.74 11.19 -4.03
CA PRO A 52 -17.18 12.52 -3.86
C PRO A 52 -17.67 13.22 -2.59
N GLY A 53 -16.79 13.98 -1.95
CA GLY A 53 -17.09 14.68 -0.69
C GLY A 53 -16.85 13.85 0.58
N ARG A 54 -16.51 12.57 0.46
CA ARG A 54 -16.12 11.73 1.59
C ARG A 54 -14.60 11.74 1.70
N ASN A 55 -14.08 12.28 2.81
CA ASN A 55 -12.63 12.37 3.08
C ASN A 55 -12.16 11.32 4.09
N ASP A 56 -13.04 10.38 4.45
CA ASP A 56 -12.81 9.34 5.45
C ASP A 56 -12.74 7.92 4.85
N ARG A 57 -12.73 7.80 3.52
CA ARG A 57 -12.74 6.51 2.83
C ARG A 57 -12.11 6.58 1.45
N PHE A 58 -11.72 5.42 0.95
CA PHE A 58 -11.19 5.25 -0.38
C PHE A 58 -11.77 4.01 -1.05
N GLU A 59 -11.71 3.99 -2.36
CA GLU A 59 -12.02 2.83 -3.18
C GLU A 59 -11.04 2.76 -4.34
N ILE A 60 -10.29 1.66 -4.43
CA ILE A 60 -9.35 1.41 -5.54
C ILE A 60 -10.16 1.21 -6.82
N ASP A 61 -9.69 1.81 -7.91
CA ASP A 61 -10.27 1.62 -9.24
C ASP A 61 -10.23 0.13 -9.63
N PRO A 62 -11.39 -0.51 -9.85
CA PRO A 62 -11.43 -1.93 -10.22
C PRO A 62 -10.72 -2.25 -11.54
N GLU A 63 -10.73 -1.34 -12.49
CA GLU A 63 -10.04 -1.53 -13.77
C GLU A 63 -8.52 -1.58 -13.58
N LEU A 64 -7.97 -0.71 -12.73
CA LEU A 64 -6.56 -0.75 -12.37
C LEU A 64 -6.19 -2.09 -11.74
N ARG A 65 -7.00 -2.54 -10.78
CA ARG A 65 -6.76 -3.82 -10.09
C ARG A 65 -6.74 -4.98 -11.07
N LEU A 66 -7.72 -5.06 -11.96
CA LEU A 66 -7.80 -6.15 -12.94
C LEU A 66 -6.62 -6.13 -13.93
N ARG A 67 -6.22 -4.94 -14.37
CA ARG A 67 -5.07 -4.79 -15.26
C ARG A 67 -3.79 -5.27 -14.59
N LEU A 68 -3.54 -4.87 -13.35
CA LEU A 68 -2.35 -5.26 -12.62
C LEU A 68 -2.34 -6.75 -12.27
N MET A 69 -3.50 -7.33 -11.95
CA MET A 69 -3.62 -8.78 -11.74
C MET A 69 -3.24 -9.56 -13.01
N ARG A 70 -3.64 -9.08 -14.17
CA ARG A 70 -3.29 -9.69 -15.46
C ARG A 70 -1.80 -9.55 -15.75
N GLU A 71 -1.25 -8.35 -15.62
CA GLU A 71 0.17 -8.07 -15.86
C GLU A 71 1.08 -8.87 -14.94
N THR A 72 0.74 -9.00 -13.67
CA THR A 72 1.55 -9.76 -12.70
C THR A 72 1.44 -11.27 -12.91
N ARG A 73 0.31 -11.77 -13.41
CA ARG A 73 0.14 -13.19 -13.78
C ARG A 73 1.06 -13.57 -14.94
N GLU A 74 1.27 -12.66 -15.89
CA GLU A 74 2.10 -12.86 -17.07
C GLU A 74 3.59 -12.61 -16.78
N ALA A 75 3.93 -11.97 -15.65
CA ALA A 75 5.29 -11.66 -15.28
C ALA A 75 6.05 -12.93 -14.84
N ALA A 76 7.35 -12.96 -15.14
CA ALA A 76 8.22 -14.03 -14.67
C ALA A 76 8.32 -14.01 -13.13
N PRO A 77 8.46 -15.18 -12.46
CA PRO A 77 8.73 -15.24 -11.04
C PRO A 77 9.99 -14.47 -10.66
N VAL A 78 9.98 -13.88 -9.46
CA VAL A 78 11.10 -13.10 -8.93
C VAL A 78 11.51 -13.63 -7.56
N GLY A 79 12.72 -13.28 -7.13
CA GLY A 79 13.28 -13.74 -5.88
C GLY A 79 14.10 -15.02 -6.05
N LEU A 80 14.89 -15.36 -5.02
CA LEU A 80 15.78 -16.52 -5.04
C LEU A 80 15.01 -17.85 -5.00
N ASP A 81 13.80 -17.83 -4.47
CA ASP A 81 12.92 -18.99 -4.33
C ASP A 81 11.89 -19.09 -5.46
N GLY A 82 11.95 -18.18 -6.45
CA GLY A 82 10.98 -18.15 -7.55
C GLY A 82 9.61 -17.63 -7.14
N ALA A 83 9.53 -16.81 -6.08
CA ALA A 83 8.28 -16.23 -5.63
C ALA A 83 7.60 -15.41 -6.73
N SER A 84 6.29 -15.57 -6.87
CA SER A 84 5.51 -14.84 -7.86
C SER A 84 5.29 -13.40 -7.42
N ARG A 85 5.53 -12.48 -8.34
CA ARG A 85 5.16 -11.07 -8.14
C ARG A 85 3.66 -10.91 -8.26
N GLY A 86 3.06 -10.09 -7.42
CA GLY A 86 1.65 -9.81 -7.45
C GLY A 86 1.27 -8.56 -6.68
N ILE A 87 -0.02 -8.33 -6.54
CA ILE A 87 -0.56 -7.31 -5.64
C ILE A 87 -0.41 -7.84 -4.21
N ILE A 88 0.39 -7.16 -3.39
CA ILE A 88 0.64 -7.55 -2.00
C ILE A 88 -0.16 -6.70 -1.01
N GLY A 89 -0.77 -5.63 -1.47
CA GLY A 89 -1.54 -4.74 -0.63
C GLY A 89 -1.87 -3.44 -1.34
N HIS A 90 -2.21 -2.46 -0.52
CA HIS A 90 -2.50 -1.13 -1.02
C HIS A 90 -1.94 -0.06 -0.07
N TYR A 91 -1.90 1.17 -0.55
CA TYR A 91 -1.66 2.32 0.28
C TYR A 91 -2.85 3.28 0.23
N HIS A 92 -3.05 4.01 1.30
CA HIS A 92 -3.94 5.15 1.30
C HIS A 92 -3.46 6.20 2.31
N SER A 93 -3.96 7.41 2.16
CA SER A 93 -3.63 8.50 3.05
C SER A 93 -4.78 8.82 4.00
N HIS A 94 -4.42 9.27 5.19
CA HIS A 94 -5.37 9.79 6.18
C HIS A 94 -5.17 11.31 6.32
N PRO A 95 -6.15 12.13 5.93
CA PRO A 95 -6.04 13.58 6.06
C PRO A 95 -6.21 14.08 7.50
N ASN A 96 -6.47 13.19 8.45
CA ASN A 96 -6.62 13.50 9.87
C ASN A 96 -5.33 13.41 10.69
N GLY A 97 -4.19 13.14 10.04
CA GLY A 97 -2.89 13.12 10.70
C GLY A 97 -2.52 11.83 11.44
N THR A 98 -3.25 10.74 11.24
CA THR A 98 -2.92 9.44 11.84
C THR A 98 -2.51 8.42 10.77
N ALA A 99 -1.47 7.62 11.04
CA ALA A 99 -1.04 6.51 10.20
C ALA A 99 -1.59 5.16 10.69
N ARG A 100 -2.60 5.17 11.53
CA ARG A 100 -3.26 3.96 12.05
C ARG A 100 -4.54 3.67 11.28
N PRO A 101 -4.88 2.37 11.08
CA PRO A 101 -6.17 2.01 10.50
C PRO A 101 -7.33 2.58 11.32
N SER A 102 -8.34 3.06 10.61
CA SER A 102 -9.57 3.57 11.23
C SER A 102 -10.62 2.47 11.39
N ALA A 103 -11.69 2.75 12.12
CA ALA A 103 -12.85 1.85 12.18
C ALA A 103 -13.48 1.66 10.80
N THR A 104 -13.53 2.70 9.97
CA THR A 104 -13.99 2.61 8.59
C THR A 104 -13.09 1.69 7.77
N ASP A 105 -11.76 1.78 7.94
CA ASP A 105 -10.82 0.88 7.27
C ASP A 105 -11.11 -0.59 7.61
N LEU A 106 -11.34 -0.89 8.90
CA LEU A 106 -11.63 -2.25 9.33
C LEU A 106 -12.95 -2.77 8.76
N GLU A 107 -13.97 -1.92 8.66
CA GLU A 107 -15.25 -2.28 8.06
C GLU A 107 -15.15 -2.57 6.55
N MET A 108 -14.19 -1.96 5.87
CA MET A 108 -13.98 -2.12 4.42
C MET A 108 -13.07 -3.28 4.07
N VAL A 109 -12.53 -3.97 5.04
CA VAL A 109 -11.65 -5.13 4.80
C VAL A 109 -12.46 -6.33 4.34
N TRP A 110 -12.06 -6.92 3.25
CA TRP A 110 -12.69 -8.08 2.61
C TRP A 110 -11.70 -9.17 2.24
N GLU A 111 -10.41 -8.91 2.32
CA GLU A 111 -9.36 -9.86 1.96
C GLU A 111 -8.23 -9.85 3.01
N PRO A 112 -8.06 -10.92 3.80
CA PRO A 112 -6.94 -11.04 4.72
C PRO A 112 -5.62 -11.25 3.96
N GLY A 113 -4.51 -10.97 4.63
CA GLY A 113 -3.17 -11.19 4.08
C GLY A 113 -2.62 -10.06 3.22
N LEU A 114 -3.39 -8.99 3.01
CA LEU A 114 -2.90 -7.80 2.32
C LEU A 114 -2.23 -6.82 3.28
N VAL A 115 -1.17 -6.19 2.78
CA VAL A 115 -0.50 -5.10 3.49
C VAL A 115 -1.29 -3.81 3.31
N TRP A 116 -1.45 -3.08 4.41
CA TRP A 116 -2.05 -1.76 4.47
C TRP A 116 -0.98 -0.74 4.82
N LEU A 117 -0.56 0.05 3.85
CA LEU A 117 0.38 1.15 4.08
C LEU A 117 -0.41 2.45 4.19
N ILE A 118 -0.37 3.08 5.36
CA ILE A 118 -1.15 4.27 5.66
C ILE A 118 -0.20 5.46 5.84
N THR A 119 -0.48 6.54 5.13
CA THR A 119 0.30 7.77 5.17
C THR A 119 -0.53 8.86 5.83
N ALA A 120 -0.04 9.36 6.94
CA ALA A 120 -0.68 10.45 7.68
C ALA A 120 -0.33 11.81 7.05
N VAL A 121 -1.36 12.62 6.84
CA VAL A 121 -1.23 13.97 6.28
C VAL A 121 -1.79 14.99 7.27
N VAL A 122 -1.02 16.03 7.56
CA VAL A 122 -1.42 17.17 8.41
C VAL A 122 -1.27 18.44 7.58
N ASP A 123 -2.35 19.19 7.44
CA ASP A 123 -2.37 20.46 6.70
C ASP A 123 -1.74 20.34 5.29
N GLY A 124 -2.03 19.23 4.60
CA GLY A 124 -1.52 18.98 3.27
C GLY A 124 -0.09 18.47 3.19
N GLN A 125 0.55 18.16 4.32
CA GLN A 125 1.92 17.66 4.37
C GLN A 125 1.99 16.27 5.02
N THR A 126 2.71 15.37 4.37
CA THR A 126 2.95 14.03 4.90
C THR A 126 3.88 14.09 6.11
N VAL A 127 3.45 13.47 7.22
CA VAL A 127 4.20 13.47 8.48
C VAL A 127 4.68 12.09 8.91
N GLN A 128 4.01 11.02 8.50
CA GLN A 128 4.35 9.66 8.88
C GLN A 128 3.74 8.65 7.92
N SER A 129 4.41 7.53 7.70
CA SER A 129 3.85 6.34 7.06
C SER A 129 4.06 5.13 7.94
N ALA A 130 3.09 4.24 8.01
CA ALA A 130 3.16 3.01 8.79
C ALA A 130 2.49 1.86 8.04
N ALA A 131 3.04 0.66 8.20
CA ALA A 131 2.54 -0.54 7.55
C ALA A 131 1.82 -1.44 8.55
N HIS A 132 0.74 -2.05 8.10
CA HIS A 132 -0.11 -2.93 8.90
C HIS A 132 -0.46 -4.16 8.09
N LEU A 133 -0.69 -5.26 8.79
CA LEU A 133 -1.15 -6.51 8.20
C LEU A 133 -2.42 -6.94 8.91
N LEU A 134 -3.46 -7.23 8.13
CA LEU A 134 -4.69 -7.74 8.69
C LEU A 134 -4.46 -9.15 9.25
N SER A 135 -4.95 -9.41 10.47
CA SER A 135 -4.89 -10.74 11.08
C SER A 135 -5.64 -11.77 10.24
N GLU A 136 -5.28 -13.05 10.36
CA GLU A 136 -5.93 -14.15 9.62
C GLU A 136 -7.44 -14.23 9.92
N SER A 137 -7.85 -13.87 11.14
CA SER A 137 -9.27 -13.81 11.52
C SER A 137 -10.01 -12.63 10.88
N GLY A 138 -9.30 -11.65 10.31
CA GLY A 138 -9.88 -10.45 9.75
C GLY A 138 -10.40 -9.46 10.78
N SER A 139 -10.08 -9.65 12.06
CA SER A 139 -10.66 -8.89 13.17
C SER A 139 -9.81 -7.70 13.64
N ARG A 140 -8.53 -7.67 13.29
CA ARG A 140 -7.62 -6.61 13.73
C ARG A 140 -6.44 -6.45 12.77
N PHE A 141 -5.82 -5.27 12.84
CA PHE A 141 -4.55 -5.00 12.19
C PHE A 141 -3.39 -5.19 13.16
N ASN A 142 -2.31 -5.79 12.68
CA ASN A 142 -1.04 -5.87 13.38
C ASN A 142 -0.05 -4.92 12.71
N ASP A 143 0.68 -4.14 13.50
CA ASP A 143 1.74 -3.30 12.98
C ASP A 143 2.88 -4.17 12.47
N ILE A 144 3.41 -3.83 11.29
CA ILE A 144 4.64 -4.41 10.77
C ILE A 144 5.68 -3.32 10.55
N GLY A 145 6.95 -3.67 10.68
CA GLY A 145 8.02 -2.72 10.46
C GLY A 145 8.06 -2.24 9.00
N LEU A 146 8.47 -1.00 8.81
CA LEU A 146 8.69 -0.37 7.50
C LEU A 146 10.15 0.04 7.39
N ASP A 147 10.84 -0.39 6.35
CA ASP A 147 12.23 -0.02 6.13
C ASP A 147 12.53 0.12 4.64
N TYR A 148 13.65 0.73 4.34
CA TYR A 148 14.06 0.91 2.95
C TYR A 148 14.82 -0.33 2.45
N LEU A 149 14.59 -0.64 1.18
CA LEU A 149 15.46 -1.54 0.47
C LEU A 149 16.87 -0.92 0.39
N PRO A 150 17.94 -1.74 0.56
CA PRO A 150 19.28 -1.24 0.32
C PRO A 150 19.37 -0.62 -1.08
N ALA A 151 20.15 0.43 -1.24
CA ALA A 151 20.45 0.96 -2.55
C ALA A 151 21.01 -0.19 -3.39
N GLY A 152 20.30 -0.55 -4.47
CA GLY A 152 20.79 -1.58 -5.37
C GLY A 152 22.13 -1.14 -5.95
N ASP A 153 23.04 -2.08 -6.10
CA ASP A 153 24.17 -1.88 -6.98
C ASP A 153 23.60 -1.76 -8.38
N ASP A 154 23.29 -0.51 -8.78
CA ASP A 154 23.03 -0.19 -10.17
C ASP A 154 24.34 -0.40 -10.92
N ALA A 155 24.57 -1.63 -11.32
CA ALA A 155 25.66 -1.95 -12.20
C ALA A 155 25.24 -1.70 -13.63
#